data_a6d23ccb185d765ca264bf886818ed7d
#
_entry.id   a6d23ccb185d765ca264bf886818ed7d
#
_cell.length_a   1.000
_cell.length_b   1.000
_cell.length_c   1.000
_cell.angle_alpha   90.00
_cell.angle_beta   90.00
_cell.angle_gamma   90.00
#
_symmetry.space_group_name_H-M   'P 1'
#
loop_
_entity.id
_entity.type
_entity.pdbx_description
1 polymer ?
#
loop_
_entity_poly.entity_id
_entity_poly.type
_entity_poly.pdbx_seq_one_letter_code
_entity_poly.pdbx_strand_id
1 'polypeptide(L)'
;MSDGDWRASIRWVVAHPTEPRVLLDRRGGGLALPAAERPGRVWTGDPAELLPSLHELLGADAVLLRCLEEDEDPTARRQRTTFLAVPRTAAPPPAGMAWLGRGELAAAAAGRDGDAALAARVAGELEDGHSGDGDRPWAARGWFDQAAAWLAASMERIGRPLTGPVRQVRVWELSCLLRAPTTGGDVWFKTNAASPLFVNEGVVMETLAGLLGDQVPAPLAVDAERGWMVLDDFGGDLGWEVPAEVVEEVPRSFARLQLRAAGHVERLLRAGCHDRRLERLAAQAEAWLPALEADGQLPAMDAATWLSQEELAALAAAVPRLLGACQELAGHAVPPSLVHGDLHLANVARGPRGPRFFDWTDACVAHPFLDLATIRRGTSFAGEEVEAELRLRLRDVYLAEWASFEPPDRLARAWELALPLGALHQAVSYRSIVARLQPPVDRHMAGSTAWWLRRVLADLPA
;
A
#
# COMPACT_ATOMS: atom_id res chain seq x y z
N MET A 1 -20.29 0.58 -14.21
CA MET A 1 -20.95 1.92 -14.06
C MET A 1 -19.86 2.94 -14.27
N SER A 2 -20.00 3.87 -15.23
CA SER A 2 -18.92 4.81 -15.58
C SER A 2 -18.69 5.83 -14.45
N ASP A 3 -17.43 6.09 -14.09
CA ASP A 3 -17.02 7.15 -13.15
C ASP A 3 -17.41 8.57 -13.62
N GLY A 4 -17.81 8.71 -14.88
CA GLY A 4 -18.10 10.01 -15.52
C GLY A 4 -19.26 10.83 -14.95
N ASP A 5 -20.13 10.20 -14.14
CA ASP A 5 -21.27 10.87 -13.52
C ASP A 5 -20.96 11.44 -12.12
N TRP A 6 -19.78 11.16 -11.58
CA TRP A 6 -19.34 11.67 -10.28
C TRP A 6 -18.78 13.09 -10.39
N ARG A 7 -18.85 13.83 -9.27
CA ARG A 7 -18.17 15.11 -9.08
C ARG A 7 -17.32 15.07 -7.83
N ALA A 8 -16.06 15.41 -7.98
CA ALA A 8 -15.12 15.54 -6.86
C ALA A 8 -14.91 17.02 -6.53
N SER A 9 -15.07 17.36 -5.24
CA SER A 9 -14.68 18.63 -4.63
C SER A 9 -13.38 18.44 -3.89
N ILE A 10 -12.30 19.03 -4.39
CA ILE A 10 -10.95 18.94 -3.82
C ILE A 10 -10.71 20.22 -3.03
N ARG A 11 -10.45 20.11 -1.73
CA ARG A 11 -10.18 21.22 -0.84
C ARG A 11 -8.74 21.14 -0.32
N TRP A 12 -8.15 22.29 -0.05
CA TRP A 12 -6.76 22.39 0.32
C TRP A 12 -6.56 23.10 1.65
N VAL A 13 -5.98 22.43 2.64
CA VAL A 13 -5.30 23.08 3.76
C VAL A 13 -3.87 23.33 3.30
N VAL A 14 -3.58 24.54 2.87
CA VAL A 14 -2.24 24.93 2.41
C VAL A 14 -1.47 25.48 3.60
N ALA A 15 -0.47 24.72 4.06
CA ALA A 15 0.40 25.16 5.15
C ALA A 15 1.54 26.04 4.62
N HIS A 16 1.92 27.07 5.37
CA HIS A 16 3.10 27.88 5.04
C HIS A 16 4.39 27.03 5.16
N PRO A 17 5.36 27.15 4.25
CA PRO A 17 6.55 26.29 4.23
C PRO A 17 7.36 26.30 5.52
N THR A 18 7.42 27.45 6.21
CA THR A 18 8.28 27.63 7.40
C THR A 18 7.54 28.09 8.65
N GLU A 19 6.41 28.81 8.51
CA GLU A 19 5.65 29.34 9.63
C GLU A 19 4.46 28.42 9.99
N PRO A 20 3.94 28.46 11.23
CA PRO A 20 2.74 27.72 11.63
C PRO A 20 1.46 28.45 11.20
N ARG A 21 1.30 28.66 9.90
CA ARG A 21 0.17 29.39 9.29
C ARG A 21 -0.45 28.56 8.17
N VAL A 22 -1.73 28.81 7.92
CA VAL A 22 -2.55 28.19 6.88
C VAL A 22 -3.16 29.25 5.99
N LEU A 23 -3.26 28.97 4.69
CA LEU A 23 -3.84 29.86 3.69
C LEU A 23 -5.36 29.70 3.63
N LEU A 24 -6.09 30.80 3.81
CA LEU A 24 -7.56 30.86 3.69
C LEU A 24 -8.00 31.89 2.65
N ASP A 25 -9.09 31.60 1.95
CA ASP A 25 -9.82 32.53 1.08
C ASP A 25 -10.76 33.42 1.92
N ARG A 26 -10.71 34.74 1.67
CA ARG A 26 -11.53 35.75 2.33
C ARG A 26 -12.61 36.38 1.42
N ARG A 27 -12.70 35.95 0.16
CA ARG A 27 -13.54 36.61 -0.85
C ARG A 27 -15.04 36.47 -0.62
N GLY A 28 -15.50 35.49 0.11
CA GLY A 28 -16.95 35.23 0.36
C GLY A 28 -17.53 35.87 1.62
N GLY A 29 -16.85 36.83 2.28
CA GLY A 29 -17.29 37.41 3.54
C GLY A 29 -17.08 36.51 4.76
N GLY A 30 -16.45 35.34 4.59
CA GLY A 30 -16.04 34.37 5.60
C GLY A 30 -14.65 33.86 5.31
N LEU A 31 -14.21 32.84 6.07
CA LEU A 31 -12.98 32.11 5.81
C LEU A 31 -13.32 30.74 5.20
N ALA A 32 -12.75 30.46 4.04
CA ALA A 32 -12.94 29.19 3.37
C ALA A 32 -11.58 28.58 2.97
N LEU A 33 -11.51 27.26 2.92
CA LEU A 33 -10.36 26.57 2.31
C LEU A 33 -10.37 26.79 0.80
N PRO A 34 -9.21 26.98 0.15
CA PRO A 34 -9.10 26.91 -1.28
C PRO A 34 -9.67 25.60 -1.80
N ALA A 35 -10.47 25.65 -2.89
CA ALA A 35 -11.14 24.49 -3.43
C ALA A 35 -11.17 24.50 -4.95
N ALA A 36 -11.26 23.32 -5.55
CA ALA A 36 -11.48 23.11 -6.98
C ALA A 36 -12.49 21.97 -7.18
N GLU A 37 -13.34 22.11 -8.22
CA GLU A 37 -14.29 21.09 -8.62
C GLU A 37 -13.81 20.39 -9.90
N ARG A 38 -14.03 19.07 -10.00
CA ARG A 38 -13.72 18.33 -11.21
C ARG A 38 -14.74 17.21 -11.48
N PRO A 39 -14.92 16.81 -12.75
CA PRO A 39 -15.69 15.62 -13.07
C PRO A 39 -14.94 14.34 -12.68
N GLY A 40 -15.70 13.29 -12.39
CA GLY A 40 -15.17 11.99 -11.97
C GLY A 40 -14.82 11.93 -10.47
N ARG A 41 -14.38 10.76 -10.04
CA ARG A 41 -13.77 10.56 -8.71
C ARG A 41 -12.28 10.84 -8.80
N VAL A 42 -11.66 11.14 -7.67
CA VAL A 42 -10.20 11.26 -7.54
C VAL A 42 -9.70 10.19 -6.60
N TRP A 43 -8.55 9.62 -6.92
CA TRP A 43 -7.85 8.80 -5.97
C TRP A 43 -6.96 9.68 -5.08
N THR A 44 -7.14 9.55 -3.77
CA THR A 44 -6.48 10.42 -2.79
C THR A 44 -4.96 10.30 -2.75
N GLY A 45 -4.42 9.24 -3.35
CA GLY A 45 -2.98 8.98 -3.44
C GLY A 45 -2.29 9.44 -4.73
N ASP A 46 -2.99 10.13 -5.66
CA ASP A 46 -2.42 10.56 -6.94
C ASP A 46 -2.15 12.07 -7.00
N PRO A 47 -0.91 12.52 -6.69
CA PRO A 47 -0.55 13.94 -6.79
C PRO A 47 -0.65 14.50 -8.22
N ALA A 48 -0.49 13.68 -9.24
CA ALA A 48 -0.54 14.16 -10.62
C ALA A 48 -1.95 14.62 -11.02
N GLU A 49 -2.98 14.00 -10.46
CA GLU A 49 -4.36 14.43 -10.61
C GLU A 49 -4.75 15.60 -9.70
N LEU A 50 -4.16 15.68 -8.52
CA LEU A 50 -4.57 16.59 -7.45
C LEU A 50 -3.86 17.95 -7.54
N LEU A 51 -2.54 17.97 -7.68
CA LEU A 51 -1.72 19.18 -7.57
C LEU A 51 -1.89 20.23 -8.69
N PRO A 52 -2.26 19.91 -9.94
CA PRO A 52 -2.37 20.92 -10.98
C PRO A 52 -3.30 22.09 -10.64
N SER A 53 -4.45 21.82 -10.02
CA SER A 53 -5.39 22.87 -9.58
C SER A 53 -4.82 23.75 -8.46
N LEU A 54 -4.02 23.15 -7.57
CA LEU A 54 -3.36 23.90 -6.52
C LEU A 54 -2.19 24.75 -7.07
N HIS A 55 -1.39 24.22 -8.00
CA HIS A 55 -0.31 24.97 -8.66
C HIS A 55 -0.82 26.19 -9.39
N GLU A 56 -1.96 26.03 -10.10
CA GLU A 56 -2.62 27.16 -10.77
C GLU A 56 -3.08 28.22 -9.77
N LEU A 57 -3.68 27.81 -8.68
CA LEU A 57 -4.15 28.71 -7.62
C LEU A 57 -3.00 29.48 -6.96
N LEU A 58 -1.90 28.81 -6.66
CA LEU A 58 -0.76 29.40 -5.93
C LEU A 58 0.21 30.14 -6.85
N GLY A 59 0.21 29.88 -8.16
CA GLY A 59 1.23 30.32 -9.11
C GLY A 59 2.63 29.75 -8.79
N ALA A 60 2.70 28.64 -8.05
CA ALA A 60 3.94 28.02 -7.58
C ALA A 60 3.76 26.51 -7.38
N ASP A 61 4.87 25.78 -7.46
CA ASP A 61 4.90 24.35 -7.16
C ASP A 61 4.58 24.08 -5.68
N ALA A 62 3.79 23.04 -5.45
CA ALA A 62 3.42 22.56 -4.12
C ALA A 62 3.66 21.05 -3.99
N VAL A 63 3.74 20.60 -2.75
CA VAL A 63 3.92 19.20 -2.35
C VAL A 63 2.68 18.75 -1.61
N LEU A 64 2.13 17.61 -2.00
CA LEU A 64 1.06 16.91 -1.28
C LEU A 64 1.67 16.20 -0.07
N LEU A 65 1.12 16.43 1.13
CA LEU A 65 1.58 15.77 2.35
C LEU A 65 0.67 14.59 2.72
N ARG A 66 -0.64 14.81 2.81
CA ARG A 66 -1.61 13.77 3.18
C ARG A 66 -3.05 14.18 2.89
N CYS A 67 -3.94 13.21 2.80
CA CYS A 67 -5.38 13.41 2.89
C CYS A 67 -5.77 13.66 4.36
N LEU A 68 -6.63 14.64 4.62
CA LEU A 68 -7.15 14.98 5.96
C LEU A 68 -8.57 14.49 6.16
N GLU A 69 -9.38 14.56 5.12
CA GLU A 69 -10.79 14.18 5.14
C GLU A 69 -11.21 13.64 3.77
N GLU A 70 -12.00 12.60 3.78
CA GLU A 70 -12.66 12.04 2.62
C GLU A 70 -14.10 11.70 2.98
N ASP A 71 -15.03 12.18 2.15
CA ASP A 71 -16.46 11.93 2.29
C ASP A 71 -17.06 11.63 0.92
N GLU A 72 -17.87 10.58 0.83
CA GLU A 72 -18.55 10.18 -0.38
C GLU A 72 -20.05 10.09 -0.16
N ASP A 73 -20.81 10.72 -1.04
CA ASP A 73 -22.26 10.53 -1.17
C ASP A 73 -22.54 9.73 -2.46
N PRO A 74 -22.71 8.40 -2.38
CA PRO A 74 -23.01 7.57 -3.53
C PRO A 74 -24.36 7.91 -4.18
N THR A 75 -25.31 8.44 -3.40
CA THR A 75 -26.64 8.81 -3.90
C THR A 75 -26.57 10.09 -4.74
N ALA A 76 -25.86 11.10 -4.24
CA ALA A 76 -25.63 12.34 -4.97
C ALA A 76 -24.47 12.23 -5.98
N ARG A 77 -23.72 11.11 -5.99
CA ARG A 77 -22.50 10.90 -6.78
C ARG A 77 -21.50 12.03 -6.57
N ARG A 78 -21.23 12.32 -5.32
CA ARG A 78 -20.28 13.37 -4.89
C ARG A 78 -19.20 12.78 -4.02
N GLN A 79 -17.96 13.20 -4.28
CA GLN A 79 -16.81 12.97 -3.43
C GLN A 79 -16.29 14.32 -2.95
N ARG A 80 -16.02 14.45 -1.67
CA ARG A 80 -15.36 15.61 -1.08
C ARG A 80 -14.10 15.17 -0.37
N THR A 81 -12.97 15.70 -0.80
CA THR A 81 -11.66 15.37 -0.24
C THR A 81 -10.96 16.65 0.24
N THR A 82 -10.27 16.58 1.37
CA THR A 82 -9.47 17.68 1.89
C THR A 82 -8.04 17.22 2.09
N PHE A 83 -7.10 17.93 1.50
CA PHE A 83 -5.68 17.59 1.53
C PHE A 83 -4.85 18.63 2.27
N LEU A 84 -3.79 18.17 2.95
CA LEU A 84 -2.70 19.03 3.42
C LEU A 84 -1.62 19.10 2.35
N ALA A 85 -1.28 20.32 1.95
CA ALA A 85 -0.22 20.59 0.98
C ALA A 85 0.65 21.77 1.44
N VAL A 86 1.86 21.87 0.88
CA VAL A 86 2.84 22.92 1.21
C VAL A 86 3.45 23.45 -0.10
N PRO A 87 3.44 24.79 -0.33
CA PRO A 87 4.24 25.38 -1.40
C PRO A 87 5.73 25.11 -1.17
N ARG A 88 6.48 24.85 -2.23
CA ARG A 88 7.92 24.61 -2.12
C ARG A 88 8.72 25.86 -1.70
N THR A 89 8.18 27.03 -1.97
CA THR A 89 8.79 28.32 -1.62
C THR A 89 7.77 29.21 -0.92
N ALA A 90 8.26 29.99 0.05
CA ALA A 90 7.45 31.02 0.65
C ALA A 90 7.16 32.12 -0.36
N ALA A 91 5.89 32.44 -0.53
CA ALA A 91 5.42 33.50 -1.42
C ALA A 91 4.30 34.31 -0.74
N PRO A 92 4.07 35.56 -1.13
CA PRO A 92 2.89 36.30 -0.72
C PRO A 92 1.61 35.51 -1.04
N PRO A 93 0.56 35.64 -0.22
CA PRO A 93 -0.70 34.94 -0.49
C PRO A 93 -1.31 35.46 -1.80
N PRO A 94 -1.99 34.62 -2.59
CA PRO A 94 -2.75 35.05 -3.76
C PRO A 94 -3.80 36.12 -3.40
N ALA A 95 -4.22 36.92 -4.38
CA ALA A 95 -5.20 37.98 -4.18
C ALA A 95 -6.50 37.46 -3.55
N GLY A 96 -6.94 38.11 -2.45
CA GLY A 96 -8.12 37.73 -1.70
C GLY A 96 -7.90 36.58 -0.69
N MET A 97 -6.66 36.09 -0.55
CA MET A 97 -6.29 35.08 0.45
C MET A 97 -5.35 35.66 1.52
N ALA A 98 -5.22 34.97 2.63
CA ALA A 98 -4.33 35.37 3.73
C ALA A 98 -3.74 34.15 4.45
N TRP A 99 -2.48 34.28 4.87
CA TRP A 99 -1.84 33.37 5.80
C TRP A 99 -2.28 33.69 7.24
N LEU A 100 -2.97 32.77 7.90
CA LEU A 100 -3.53 32.93 9.24
C LEU A 100 -2.90 31.94 10.20
N GLY A 101 -2.58 32.40 11.42
CA GLY A 101 -2.10 31.56 12.50
C GLY A 101 -3.26 30.96 13.32
N ARG A 102 -2.93 30.02 14.22
CA ARG A 102 -3.88 29.30 15.06
C ARG A 102 -4.84 30.22 15.83
N GLY A 103 -4.33 31.28 16.44
CA GLY A 103 -5.15 32.20 17.23
C GLY A 103 -6.20 32.94 16.39
N GLU A 104 -5.82 33.42 15.20
CA GLU A 104 -6.75 34.09 14.27
C GLU A 104 -7.82 33.11 13.76
N LEU A 105 -7.42 31.89 13.45
CA LEU A 105 -8.31 30.83 12.95
C LEU A 105 -9.29 30.35 14.04
N ALA A 106 -8.82 30.16 15.27
CA ALA A 106 -9.66 29.76 16.40
C ALA A 106 -10.71 30.84 16.75
N ALA A 107 -10.33 32.11 16.69
CA ALA A 107 -11.26 33.23 16.87
C ALA A 107 -12.33 33.27 15.77
N ALA A 108 -11.96 32.99 14.54
CA ALA A 108 -12.89 32.95 13.39
C ALA A 108 -13.82 31.72 13.41
N ALA A 109 -13.33 30.58 13.89
CA ALA A 109 -14.14 29.36 14.01
C ALA A 109 -15.28 29.53 15.03
N ALA A 110 -15.10 30.33 16.07
CA ALA A 110 -16.09 30.65 17.09
C ALA A 110 -16.87 29.41 17.64
N GLY A 111 -16.16 28.26 17.78
CA GLY A 111 -16.77 27.01 18.28
C GLY A 111 -17.63 26.26 17.25
N ARG A 112 -17.58 26.61 15.96
CA ARG A 112 -18.28 25.92 14.88
C ARG A 112 -17.32 24.98 14.16
N ASP A 113 -17.84 23.81 13.76
CA ASP A 113 -17.14 22.95 12.80
C ASP A 113 -17.10 23.64 11.42
N GLY A 114 -16.01 23.42 10.67
CA GLY A 114 -15.85 23.97 9.33
C GLY A 114 -14.40 24.27 8.97
N ASP A 115 -14.21 24.95 7.88
CA ASP A 115 -12.91 25.22 7.27
C ASP A 115 -11.93 25.92 8.22
N ALA A 116 -12.39 26.91 8.97
CA ALA A 116 -11.56 27.61 9.95
C ALA A 116 -11.14 26.72 11.13
N ALA A 117 -12.01 25.83 11.59
CA ALA A 117 -11.72 24.89 12.68
C ALA A 117 -10.68 23.85 12.23
N LEU A 118 -10.84 23.28 11.02
CA LEU A 118 -9.86 22.36 10.46
C LEU A 118 -8.49 23.04 10.26
N ALA A 119 -8.48 24.25 9.71
CA ALA A 119 -7.27 25.04 9.52
C ALA A 119 -6.59 25.38 10.87
N ALA A 120 -7.37 25.71 11.92
CA ALA A 120 -6.86 25.97 13.27
C ALA A 120 -6.21 24.74 13.90
N ARG A 121 -6.79 23.57 13.71
CA ARG A 121 -6.21 22.28 14.16
C ARG A 121 -4.87 22.04 13.48
N VAL A 122 -4.79 22.18 12.15
CA VAL A 122 -3.53 22.00 11.40
C VAL A 122 -2.48 23.04 11.81
N ALA A 123 -2.88 24.31 11.97
CA ALA A 123 -1.95 25.34 12.46
C ALA A 123 -1.40 25.00 13.85
N GLY A 124 -2.21 24.42 14.74
CA GLY A 124 -1.76 23.91 16.04
C GLY A 124 -0.76 22.75 15.91
N GLU A 125 -1.04 21.76 15.06
CA GLU A 125 -0.10 20.67 14.77
C GLU A 125 1.27 21.21 14.29
N LEU A 126 1.25 22.26 13.45
CA LEU A 126 2.45 22.90 12.95
C LEU A 126 3.23 23.68 14.03
N GLU A 127 2.53 24.34 14.99
CA GLU A 127 3.14 25.02 16.14
C GLU A 127 3.80 24.03 17.09
N ASP A 128 3.13 22.90 17.36
CA ASP A 128 3.60 21.87 18.28
C ASP A 128 4.74 21.01 17.69
N GLY A 129 5.16 21.31 16.46
CA GLY A 129 6.20 20.55 15.76
C GLY A 129 5.76 19.15 15.31
N HIS A 130 4.48 18.84 15.43
CA HIS A 130 3.87 17.59 14.94
C HIS A 130 3.72 17.65 13.42
N SER A 131 4.82 17.77 12.71
CA SER A 131 4.82 17.88 11.25
C SER A 131 4.99 16.52 10.58
N GLY A 132 4.37 15.49 11.10
CA GLY A 132 4.41 14.16 10.50
C GLY A 132 3.89 13.12 11.46
N ASP A 133 3.25 12.13 10.92
CA ASP A 133 2.93 10.90 11.59
C ASP A 133 4.21 10.07 11.67
N GLY A 134 4.53 9.53 12.84
CA GLY A 134 5.75 8.73 13.01
C GLY A 134 5.89 7.60 11.98
N ASP A 135 4.74 7.09 11.51
CA ASP A 135 4.70 6.03 10.51
C ASP A 135 4.71 6.56 9.06
N ARG A 136 4.49 7.87 8.84
CA ARG A 136 4.45 8.53 7.52
C ARG A 136 5.38 9.75 7.46
N PRO A 137 6.70 9.54 7.41
CA PRO A 137 7.66 10.65 7.40
C PRO A 137 7.45 11.61 6.22
N TRP A 138 6.93 11.12 5.08
CA TRP A 138 6.62 11.96 3.92
C TRP A 138 5.48 12.96 4.14
N ALA A 139 4.68 12.80 5.20
CA ALA A 139 3.66 13.78 5.57
C ALA A 139 4.25 15.02 6.29
N ALA A 140 5.55 15.02 6.60
CA ALA A 140 6.22 16.13 7.25
C ALA A 140 6.68 17.22 6.26
N ARG A 141 6.56 18.49 6.68
CA ARG A 141 7.13 19.61 5.91
C ARG A 141 8.64 19.45 5.76
N GLY A 142 9.15 19.70 4.54
CA GLY A 142 10.57 19.61 4.23
C GLY A 142 11.09 18.19 3.96
N TRP A 143 10.32 17.16 4.24
CA TRP A 143 10.72 15.78 3.94
C TRP A 143 10.96 15.56 2.43
N PHE A 144 10.08 16.08 1.58
CA PHE A 144 10.21 15.97 0.12
C PHE A 144 11.54 16.53 -0.37
N ASP A 145 11.96 17.69 0.14
CA ASP A 145 13.21 18.32 -0.28
C ASP A 145 14.43 17.52 0.19
N GLN A 146 14.37 16.91 1.39
CA GLN A 146 15.39 15.98 1.88
C GLN A 146 15.49 14.72 1.01
N ALA A 147 14.34 14.12 0.66
CA ALA A 147 14.29 12.95 -0.21
C ALA A 147 14.79 13.27 -1.63
N ALA A 148 14.39 14.41 -2.19
CA ALA A 148 14.84 14.87 -3.49
C ALA A 148 16.36 15.16 -3.52
N ALA A 149 16.90 15.76 -2.48
CA ALA A 149 18.34 16.01 -2.34
C ALA A 149 19.13 14.70 -2.21
N TRP A 150 18.64 13.75 -1.42
CA TRP A 150 19.29 12.42 -1.31
C TRP A 150 19.23 11.65 -2.64
N LEU A 151 18.10 11.69 -3.34
CA LEU A 151 17.95 11.09 -4.67
C LEU A 151 18.97 11.69 -5.65
N ALA A 152 19.06 13.02 -5.73
CA ALA A 152 20.00 13.70 -6.61
C ALA A 152 21.46 13.31 -6.29
N ALA A 153 21.86 13.36 -5.01
CA ALA A 153 23.19 12.96 -4.58
C ALA A 153 23.50 11.49 -4.85
N SER A 154 22.51 10.60 -4.73
CA SER A 154 22.67 9.18 -5.02
C SER A 154 22.89 8.93 -6.50
N MET A 155 22.12 9.62 -7.36
CA MET A 155 22.27 9.48 -8.81
C MET A 155 23.58 10.12 -9.32
N GLU A 156 24.01 11.22 -8.75
CA GLU A 156 25.33 11.82 -9.06
C GLU A 156 26.47 10.85 -8.76
N ARG A 157 26.44 10.16 -7.60
CA ARG A 157 27.48 9.18 -7.21
C ARG A 157 27.64 8.01 -8.18
N ILE A 158 26.57 7.62 -8.87
CA ILE A 158 26.63 6.54 -9.87
C ILE A 158 26.76 7.05 -11.30
N GLY A 159 27.03 8.35 -11.49
CA GLY A 159 27.24 8.95 -12.80
C GLY A 159 25.97 9.15 -13.63
N ARG A 160 24.81 9.24 -12.98
CA ARG A 160 23.50 9.44 -13.61
C ARG A 160 22.80 10.70 -13.04
N PRO A 161 23.38 11.90 -13.20
CA PRO A 161 22.78 13.12 -12.63
C PRO A 161 21.36 13.35 -13.14
N LEU A 162 20.56 14.03 -12.30
CA LEU A 162 19.21 14.41 -12.67
C LEU A 162 19.23 15.42 -13.83
N THR A 163 18.29 15.29 -14.75
CA THR A 163 18.10 16.19 -15.92
C THR A 163 16.85 17.04 -15.80
N GLY A 164 16.05 16.87 -14.76
CA GLY A 164 14.84 17.61 -14.48
C GLY A 164 14.38 17.48 -13.04
N PRO A 165 13.22 18.07 -12.70
CA PRO A 165 12.73 18.11 -11.33
C PRO A 165 12.28 16.73 -10.83
N VAL A 166 12.46 16.49 -9.52
CA VAL A 166 11.81 15.39 -8.80
C VAL A 166 10.31 15.70 -8.67
N ARG A 167 9.46 14.72 -8.93
CA ARG A 167 8.00 14.84 -8.86
C ARG A 167 7.41 13.74 -7.98
N GLN A 168 6.36 14.07 -7.24
CA GLN A 168 5.54 13.08 -6.55
C GLN A 168 4.67 12.33 -7.56
N VAL A 169 4.62 10.99 -7.43
CA VAL A 169 3.77 10.12 -8.27
C VAL A 169 2.70 9.46 -7.43
N ARG A 170 3.04 9.06 -6.20
CA ARG A 170 2.10 8.48 -5.24
C ARG A 170 2.42 9.01 -3.86
N VAL A 171 1.38 9.43 -3.14
CA VAL A 171 1.47 9.84 -1.74
C VAL A 171 0.22 9.36 -1.02
N TRP A 172 0.36 8.32 -0.24
CA TRP A 172 -0.77 7.75 0.51
C TRP A 172 -0.29 7.18 1.86
N GLU A 173 -1.16 6.46 2.57
CA GLU A 173 -0.91 6.02 3.94
C GLU A 173 0.25 5.03 4.07
N LEU A 174 0.50 4.22 3.05
CA LEU A 174 1.45 3.11 3.13
C LEU A 174 2.79 3.38 2.46
N SER A 175 2.84 4.30 1.48
CA SER A 175 4.07 4.59 0.74
C SER A 175 4.09 5.97 0.09
N CYS A 176 5.30 6.40 -0.26
CA CYS A 176 5.53 7.56 -1.10
C CYS A 176 6.47 7.18 -2.25
N LEU A 177 6.04 7.50 -3.49
CA LEU A 177 6.82 7.32 -4.70
C LEU A 177 7.13 8.68 -5.33
N LEU A 178 8.42 8.88 -5.66
CA LEU A 178 8.86 10.02 -6.45
C LEU A 178 9.49 9.52 -7.75
N ARG A 179 9.44 10.33 -8.79
CA ARG A 179 10.08 10.06 -10.09
C ARG A 179 10.95 11.22 -10.47
N ALA A 180 12.10 10.94 -11.09
CA ALA A 180 12.99 11.96 -11.61
C ALA A 180 13.66 11.49 -12.91
N PRO A 181 13.80 12.37 -13.93
CA PRO A 181 14.58 12.08 -15.12
C PRO A 181 16.06 12.19 -14.81
N THR A 182 16.85 11.27 -15.36
CA THR A 182 18.32 11.27 -15.28
C THR A 182 18.94 11.18 -16.68
N THR A 183 20.26 11.33 -16.77
CA THR A 183 21.00 11.09 -18.03
C THR A 183 20.91 9.64 -18.51
N GLY A 184 20.52 8.69 -17.66
CA GLY A 184 20.36 7.27 -17.99
C GLY A 184 18.92 6.78 -18.08
N GLY A 185 17.94 7.68 -18.18
CA GLY A 185 16.50 7.38 -18.12
C GLY A 185 15.89 7.78 -16.78
N ASP A 186 14.61 7.54 -16.62
CA ASP A 186 13.89 7.89 -15.38
C ASP A 186 14.25 6.93 -14.26
N VAL A 187 14.18 7.45 -13.04
CA VAL A 187 14.36 6.67 -11.82
C VAL A 187 13.19 6.90 -10.87
N TRP A 188 12.92 5.89 -10.05
CA TRP A 188 11.86 5.86 -9.07
C TRP A 188 12.44 5.79 -7.66
N PHE A 189 12.15 6.79 -6.85
CA PHE A 189 12.38 6.73 -5.41
C PHE A 189 11.14 6.14 -4.74
N LYS A 190 11.35 5.23 -3.78
CA LYS A 190 10.27 4.66 -2.95
C LYS A 190 10.66 4.63 -1.49
N THR A 191 9.68 4.90 -0.64
CA THR A 191 9.71 4.63 0.80
C THR A 191 8.36 4.12 1.25
N ASN A 192 8.34 3.31 2.31
CA ASN A 192 7.14 2.69 2.87
C ASN A 192 7.01 3.00 4.35
N ALA A 193 5.81 2.77 4.90
CA ALA A 193 5.61 2.72 6.33
C ALA A 193 6.59 1.72 6.98
N ALA A 194 7.14 2.10 8.14
CA ALA A 194 8.25 1.37 8.75
C ALA A 194 7.83 0.02 9.38
N SER A 195 8.84 -0.84 9.60
CA SER A 195 8.69 -2.05 10.42
C SER A 195 8.07 -1.72 11.81
N PRO A 196 7.23 -2.61 12.38
CA PRO A 196 7.00 -3.99 11.96
C PRO A 196 5.86 -4.15 10.94
N LEU A 197 5.31 -3.06 10.38
CA LEU A 197 4.23 -3.15 9.40
C LEU A 197 4.75 -3.80 8.11
N PHE A 198 5.77 -3.18 7.52
CA PHE A 198 6.43 -3.65 6.32
C PHE A 198 7.91 -3.94 6.58
N VAL A 199 8.52 -4.73 5.73
CA VAL A 199 9.98 -4.94 5.73
C VAL A 199 10.68 -3.66 5.27
N ASN A 200 11.99 -3.56 5.54
CA ASN A 200 12.82 -2.58 4.85
C ASN A 200 13.04 -3.06 3.40
N GLU A 201 12.12 -2.64 2.51
CA GLU A 201 12.03 -3.16 1.14
C GLU A 201 13.36 -3.01 0.37
N GLY A 202 14.04 -1.88 0.52
CA GLY A 202 15.33 -1.64 -0.16
C GLY A 202 16.37 -2.70 0.21
N VAL A 203 16.53 -3.00 1.50
CA VAL A 203 17.47 -4.02 2.00
C VAL A 203 17.06 -5.43 1.55
N VAL A 204 15.77 -5.72 1.61
CA VAL A 204 15.24 -7.02 1.13
C VAL A 204 15.49 -7.15 -0.37
N MET A 205 15.18 -6.15 -1.17
CA MET A 205 15.36 -6.19 -2.63
C MET A 205 16.83 -6.30 -3.04
N GLU A 206 17.78 -5.67 -2.35
CA GLU A 206 19.22 -5.91 -2.60
C GLU A 206 19.58 -7.39 -2.41
N THR A 207 19.06 -8.00 -1.34
CA THR A 207 19.28 -9.42 -1.06
C THR A 207 18.63 -10.30 -2.11
N LEU A 208 17.39 -10.01 -2.49
CA LEU A 208 16.64 -10.78 -3.49
C LEU A 208 17.25 -10.65 -4.88
N ALA A 209 17.65 -9.46 -5.31
CA ALA A 209 18.31 -9.25 -6.60
C ALA A 209 19.63 -10.04 -6.69
N GLY A 210 20.40 -10.09 -5.60
CA GLY A 210 21.62 -10.90 -5.51
C GLY A 210 21.38 -12.41 -5.54
N LEU A 211 20.22 -12.91 -5.13
CA LEU A 211 19.86 -14.32 -5.13
C LEU A 211 19.15 -14.74 -6.43
N LEU A 212 18.28 -13.88 -6.95
CA LEU A 212 17.27 -14.21 -7.95
C LEU A 212 17.53 -13.54 -9.31
N GLY A 213 18.50 -12.61 -9.35
CA GLY A 213 18.88 -11.91 -10.57
C GLY A 213 17.75 -11.08 -11.15
N ASP A 214 17.61 -11.09 -12.48
CA ASP A 214 16.70 -10.21 -13.21
C ASP A 214 15.19 -10.37 -12.87
N GLN A 215 14.83 -11.41 -12.12
CA GLN A 215 13.45 -11.58 -11.68
C GLN A 215 13.03 -10.57 -10.59
N VAL A 216 14.00 -9.89 -9.96
CA VAL A 216 13.77 -8.83 -8.99
C VAL A 216 14.57 -7.60 -9.42
N PRO A 217 13.96 -6.40 -9.51
CA PRO A 217 14.69 -5.18 -9.80
C PRO A 217 15.74 -4.93 -8.72
N ALA A 218 17.00 -4.71 -9.13
CA ALA A 218 18.05 -4.35 -8.18
C ALA A 218 17.97 -2.86 -7.87
N PRO A 219 17.94 -2.44 -6.58
CA PRO A 219 18.02 -1.05 -6.22
C PRO A 219 19.33 -0.40 -6.70
N LEU A 220 19.24 0.82 -7.25
CA LEU A 220 20.40 1.64 -7.63
C LEU A 220 21.05 2.29 -6.41
N ALA A 221 20.28 2.56 -5.38
CA ALA A 221 20.72 3.10 -4.11
C ALA A 221 19.73 2.72 -3.00
N VAL A 222 20.25 2.47 -1.79
CA VAL A 222 19.46 2.19 -0.59
C VAL A 222 20.00 3.03 0.57
N ASP A 223 19.10 3.63 1.33
CA ASP A 223 19.36 4.16 2.67
C ASP A 223 18.57 3.29 3.66
N ALA A 224 19.26 2.33 4.26
CA ALA A 224 18.65 1.36 5.15
C ALA A 224 18.09 1.98 6.44
N GLU A 225 18.69 3.11 6.90
CA GLU A 225 18.24 3.78 8.12
C GLU A 225 16.91 4.49 7.91
N ARG A 226 16.73 5.14 6.74
CA ARG A 226 15.52 5.87 6.39
C ARG A 226 14.47 5.02 5.67
N GLY A 227 14.81 3.80 5.27
CA GLY A 227 13.94 2.96 4.43
C GLY A 227 13.73 3.54 3.03
N TRP A 228 14.74 4.23 2.48
CA TRP A 228 14.68 4.83 1.16
C TRP A 228 15.39 3.97 0.13
N MET A 229 14.81 3.86 -1.05
CA MET A 229 15.47 3.19 -2.18
C MET A 229 15.22 3.91 -3.49
N VAL A 230 16.11 3.69 -4.45
CA VAL A 230 15.97 4.13 -5.83
C VAL A 230 16.00 2.91 -6.74
N LEU A 231 15.06 2.85 -7.65
CA LEU A 231 14.96 1.84 -8.70
C LEU A 231 15.13 2.50 -10.07
N ASP A 232 15.65 1.76 -11.00
CA ASP A 232 15.57 2.12 -12.42
C ASP A 232 14.12 2.04 -12.91
N ASP A 233 13.76 2.78 -13.94
CA ASP A 233 12.50 2.54 -14.64
C ASP A 233 12.61 1.21 -15.40
N PHE A 234 11.90 0.20 -14.93
CA PHE A 234 11.88 -1.13 -15.53
C PHE A 234 10.60 -1.39 -16.35
N GLY A 235 9.87 -0.33 -16.69
CA GLY A 235 8.62 -0.38 -17.44
C GLY A 235 7.38 -0.49 -16.54
N GLY A 236 6.21 -0.44 -17.16
CA GLY A 236 4.93 -0.58 -16.46
C GLY A 236 4.69 -1.99 -15.94
N ASP A 237 3.78 -2.09 -14.98
CA ASP A 237 3.24 -3.37 -14.53
C ASP A 237 2.44 -4.07 -15.64
N LEU A 238 2.09 -5.33 -15.41
CA LEU A 238 1.23 -6.08 -16.34
C LEU A 238 -0.21 -5.59 -16.31
N GLY A 239 -0.59 -4.86 -15.25
CA GLY A 239 -1.95 -4.40 -15.03
C GLY A 239 -2.92 -5.55 -14.77
N TRP A 240 -4.19 -5.27 -14.95
CA TRP A 240 -5.28 -6.20 -14.66
C TRP A 240 -5.85 -6.88 -15.90
N GLU A 241 -5.55 -6.36 -17.10
CA GLU A 241 -6.02 -6.88 -18.38
C GLU A 241 -4.84 -7.39 -19.21
N VAL A 242 -4.55 -8.70 -19.11
CA VAL A 242 -3.46 -9.35 -19.84
C VAL A 242 -3.94 -10.63 -20.51
N PRO A 243 -3.33 -11.05 -21.65
CA PRO A 243 -3.63 -12.33 -22.28
C PRO A 243 -3.39 -13.51 -21.35
N ALA A 244 -4.20 -14.57 -21.48
CA ALA A 244 -4.14 -15.76 -20.62
C ALA A 244 -2.74 -16.41 -20.59
N GLU A 245 -2.05 -16.43 -21.71
CA GLU A 245 -0.70 -17.02 -21.84
C GLU A 245 0.32 -16.27 -20.95
N VAL A 246 0.21 -14.94 -20.85
CA VAL A 246 1.04 -14.12 -19.96
C VAL A 246 0.69 -14.37 -18.51
N VAL A 247 -0.60 -14.51 -18.20
CA VAL A 247 -1.08 -14.83 -16.85
C VAL A 247 -0.53 -16.18 -16.38
N GLU A 248 -0.44 -17.20 -17.25
CA GLU A 248 0.10 -18.53 -16.93
C GLU A 248 1.64 -18.51 -16.74
N GLU A 249 2.35 -17.62 -17.41
CA GLU A 249 3.82 -17.49 -17.23
C GLU A 249 4.18 -17.00 -15.83
N VAL A 250 3.36 -16.13 -15.24
CA VAL A 250 3.61 -15.52 -13.92
C VAL A 250 3.73 -16.56 -12.80
N PRO A 251 2.74 -17.45 -12.54
CA PRO A 251 2.86 -18.44 -11.47
C PRO A 251 3.99 -19.45 -11.73
N ARG A 252 4.26 -19.83 -12.98
CA ARG A 252 5.39 -20.70 -13.32
C ARG A 252 6.72 -20.04 -12.96
N SER A 253 6.91 -18.80 -13.39
CA SER A 253 8.13 -18.05 -13.12
C SER A 253 8.30 -17.80 -11.63
N PHE A 254 7.21 -17.52 -10.92
CA PHE A 254 7.23 -17.30 -9.49
C PHE A 254 7.55 -18.57 -8.70
N ALA A 255 6.97 -19.72 -9.05
CA ALA A 255 7.33 -21.01 -8.45
C ALA A 255 8.82 -21.30 -8.57
N ARG A 256 9.43 -21.08 -9.74
CA ARG A 256 10.88 -21.23 -9.96
C ARG A 256 11.70 -20.24 -9.12
N LEU A 257 11.21 -19.04 -8.92
CA LEU A 257 11.81 -18.06 -8.02
C LEU A 257 11.79 -18.58 -6.58
N GLN A 258 10.66 -19.06 -6.10
CA GLN A 258 10.51 -19.62 -4.77
C GLN A 258 11.39 -20.86 -4.55
N LEU A 259 11.48 -21.76 -5.54
CA LEU A 259 12.37 -22.92 -5.51
C LEU A 259 13.83 -22.53 -5.29
N ARG A 260 14.31 -21.47 -5.95
CA ARG A 260 15.67 -20.96 -5.73
C ARG A 260 15.81 -20.31 -4.36
N ALA A 261 14.79 -19.63 -3.87
CA ALA A 261 14.80 -18.96 -2.58
C ALA A 261 14.76 -19.94 -1.39
N ALA A 262 14.17 -21.13 -1.55
CA ALA A 262 14.01 -22.13 -0.50
C ALA A 262 15.34 -22.54 0.20
N GLY A 263 16.47 -22.55 -0.56
CA GLY A 263 17.79 -22.81 0.00
C GLY A 263 18.39 -21.65 0.81
N HIS A 264 17.69 -20.51 0.94
CA HIS A 264 18.25 -19.28 1.47
C HIS A 264 17.42 -18.66 2.61
N VAL A 265 16.56 -19.44 3.27
CA VAL A 265 15.64 -18.99 4.34
C VAL A 265 16.33 -18.13 5.41
N GLU A 266 17.47 -18.60 5.95
CA GLU A 266 18.20 -17.85 6.99
C GLU A 266 18.78 -16.52 6.48
N ARG A 267 19.10 -16.42 5.20
CA ARG A 267 19.56 -15.19 4.58
C ARG A 267 18.41 -14.20 4.39
N LEU A 268 17.24 -14.70 4.03
CA LEU A 268 16.01 -13.90 3.88
C LEU A 268 15.56 -13.33 5.23
N LEU A 269 15.54 -14.15 6.28
CA LEU A 269 15.21 -13.68 7.64
C LEU A 269 16.21 -12.63 8.15
N ARG A 270 17.51 -12.81 7.90
CA ARG A 270 18.54 -11.81 8.25
C ARG A 270 18.44 -10.51 7.42
N ALA A 271 17.90 -10.57 6.22
CA ALA A 271 17.61 -9.39 5.41
C ALA A 271 16.38 -8.61 5.90
N GLY A 272 15.62 -9.18 6.85
CA GLY A 272 14.45 -8.54 7.43
C GLY A 272 13.12 -9.05 6.90
N CYS A 273 13.08 -10.09 6.05
CA CYS A 273 11.82 -10.74 5.69
C CYS A 273 11.11 -11.23 6.97
N HIS A 274 9.79 -11.04 7.03
CA HIS A 274 9.01 -11.49 8.18
C HIS A 274 9.04 -13.02 8.33
N ASP A 275 9.10 -13.52 9.54
CA ASP A 275 8.88 -14.94 9.82
C ASP A 275 7.38 -15.21 9.94
N ARG A 276 6.80 -15.82 8.89
CA ARG A 276 5.39 -16.20 8.77
C ARG A 276 5.21 -17.70 8.53
N ARG A 277 6.16 -18.51 9.01
CA ARG A 277 6.08 -19.97 8.90
C ARG A 277 4.83 -20.50 9.61
N LEU A 278 4.41 -21.73 9.25
CA LEU A 278 3.13 -22.31 9.66
C LEU A 278 2.92 -22.31 11.17
N GLU A 279 3.98 -22.52 11.97
CA GLU A 279 3.90 -22.48 13.44
C GLU A 279 3.52 -21.09 13.96
N ARG A 280 4.03 -20.02 13.30
CA ARG A 280 3.68 -18.63 13.63
C ARG A 280 2.25 -18.32 13.25
N LEU A 281 1.83 -18.77 12.07
CA LEU A 281 0.48 -18.56 11.59
C LEU A 281 -0.54 -19.31 12.46
N ALA A 282 -0.23 -20.55 12.87
CA ALA A 282 -1.05 -21.33 13.78
C ALA A 282 -1.24 -20.62 15.15
N ALA A 283 -0.14 -20.14 15.74
CA ALA A 283 -0.19 -19.37 16.99
C ALA A 283 -1.01 -18.08 16.86
N GLN A 284 -0.93 -17.39 15.72
CA GLN A 284 -1.75 -16.22 15.44
C GLN A 284 -3.23 -16.56 15.32
N ALA A 285 -3.58 -17.67 14.62
CA ALA A 285 -4.96 -18.12 14.52
C ALA A 285 -5.57 -18.42 15.90
N GLU A 286 -4.83 -19.18 16.70
CA GLU A 286 -5.26 -19.58 18.05
C GLU A 286 -5.48 -18.39 18.99
N ALA A 287 -4.58 -17.40 18.94
CA ALA A 287 -4.68 -16.22 19.80
C ALA A 287 -5.70 -15.20 19.32
N TRP A 288 -5.85 -15.00 18.01
CA TRP A 288 -6.61 -13.88 17.46
C TRP A 288 -8.06 -14.22 17.14
N LEU A 289 -8.33 -15.34 16.45
CA LEU A 289 -9.70 -15.62 15.97
C LEU A 289 -10.75 -15.71 17.07
N PRO A 290 -10.48 -16.32 18.25
CA PRO A 290 -11.44 -16.31 19.35
C PRO A 290 -11.62 -14.93 20.01
N ALA A 291 -10.66 -14.02 19.81
CA ALA A 291 -10.67 -12.70 20.43
C ALA A 291 -11.21 -11.61 19.50
N LEU A 292 -11.64 -11.94 18.26
CA LEU A 292 -12.10 -10.98 17.25
C LEU A 292 -13.22 -10.07 17.74
N GLU A 293 -14.16 -10.58 18.52
CA GLU A 293 -15.28 -9.82 19.06
C GLU A 293 -14.81 -8.75 20.07
N ALA A 294 -13.76 -9.06 20.84
CA ALA A 294 -13.19 -8.15 21.84
C ALA A 294 -12.11 -7.24 21.24
N ASP A 295 -11.70 -7.49 20.00
CA ASP A 295 -10.64 -6.76 19.30
C ASP A 295 -11.17 -5.41 18.78
N GLY A 296 -11.42 -4.47 19.70
CA GLY A 296 -11.81 -3.09 19.38
C GLY A 296 -10.76 -2.30 18.57
N GLN A 297 -9.74 -2.97 18.01
CA GLN A 297 -8.64 -2.39 17.24
C GLN A 297 -8.98 -2.18 15.75
N LEU A 298 -10.21 -2.46 15.34
CA LEU A 298 -10.69 -2.16 13.99
C LEU A 298 -11.57 -0.91 14.03
N PRO A 299 -10.98 0.28 14.23
CA PRO A 299 -11.74 1.51 14.35
C PRO A 299 -12.37 1.86 13.00
N ALA A 300 -13.58 2.38 13.07
CA ALA A 300 -14.27 3.06 11.97
C ALA A 300 -14.57 2.22 10.72
N MET A 301 -14.74 0.92 10.85
CA MET A 301 -15.39 0.15 9.79
C MET A 301 -16.88 0.42 9.82
N ASP A 302 -17.44 0.72 8.65
CA ASP A 302 -18.88 0.72 8.47
C ASP A 302 -19.43 -0.63 9.00
N ALA A 303 -20.41 -0.57 9.90
CA ALA A 303 -21.03 -1.76 10.48
C ALA A 303 -21.52 -2.75 9.43
N ALA A 304 -21.84 -2.27 8.21
CA ALA A 304 -22.23 -3.09 7.07
C ALA A 304 -21.09 -3.92 6.45
N THR A 305 -19.84 -3.54 6.66
CA THR A 305 -18.66 -4.25 6.11
C THR A 305 -18.01 -5.19 7.12
N TRP A 306 -18.34 -5.07 8.41
CA TRP A 306 -17.80 -5.91 9.47
C TRP A 306 -18.43 -7.32 9.46
N LEU A 307 -17.82 -8.22 10.21
CA LEU A 307 -18.30 -9.60 10.38
C LEU A 307 -19.56 -9.64 11.26
N SER A 308 -20.51 -10.48 10.86
CA SER A 308 -21.68 -10.77 11.70
C SER A 308 -21.29 -11.62 12.92
N GLN A 309 -22.17 -11.69 13.93
CA GLN A 309 -21.96 -12.57 15.10
C GLN A 309 -21.85 -14.04 14.71
N GLU A 310 -22.58 -14.48 13.68
CA GLU A 310 -22.49 -15.83 13.14
C GLU A 310 -21.13 -16.09 12.49
N GLU A 311 -20.59 -15.13 11.70
CA GLU A 311 -19.26 -15.21 11.10
C GLU A 311 -18.17 -15.24 12.17
N LEU A 312 -18.27 -14.43 13.22
CA LEU A 312 -17.33 -14.41 14.34
C LEU A 312 -17.31 -15.77 15.08
N ALA A 313 -18.48 -16.31 15.39
CA ALA A 313 -18.60 -17.63 16.02
C ALA A 313 -18.05 -18.75 15.12
N ALA A 314 -18.30 -18.67 13.81
CA ALA A 314 -17.78 -19.63 12.84
C ALA A 314 -16.23 -19.58 12.75
N LEU A 315 -15.63 -18.39 12.78
CA LEU A 315 -14.18 -18.22 12.77
C LEU A 315 -13.54 -18.78 14.04
N ALA A 316 -14.12 -18.52 15.22
CA ALA A 316 -13.65 -19.10 16.48
C ALA A 316 -13.74 -20.63 16.45
N ALA A 317 -14.85 -21.21 15.94
CA ALA A 317 -15.03 -22.64 15.80
C ALA A 317 -14.11 -23.26 14.73
N ALA A 318 -13.60 -22.48 13.78
CA ALA A 318 -12.71 -22.94 12.72
C ALA A 318 -11.26 -23.17 13.19
N VAL A 319 -10.85 -22.62 14.34
CA VAL A 319 -9.47 -22.68 14.83
C VAL A 319 -8.89 -24.09 14.85
N PRO A 320 -9.54 -25.12 15.43
CA PRO A 320 -8.96 -26.48 15.43
C PRO A 320 -8.70 -27.03 14.02
N ARG A 321 -9.54 -26.70 13.05
CA ARG A 321 -9.38 -27.12 11.64
C ARG A 321 -8.20 -26.41 10.98
N LEU A 322 -8.03 -25.10 11.24
CA LEU A 322 -6.90 -24.33 10.74
C LEU A 322 -5.56 -24.84 11.36
N LEU A 323 -5.54 -25.18 12.65
CA LEU A 323 -4.37 -25.79 13.28
C LEU A 323 -4.06 -27.16 12.67
N GLY A 324 -5.09 -27.98 12.43
CA GLY A 324 -4.96 -29.25 11.71
C GLY A 324 -4.40 -29.08 10.31
N ALA A 325 -4.90 -28.07 9.56
CA ALA A 325 -4.40 -27.74 8.23
C ALA A 325 -2.93 -27.30 8.25
N CYS A 326 -2.51 -26.49 9.24
CA CYS A 326 -1.10 -26.14 9.43
C CYS A 326 -0.23 -27.37 9.69
N GLN A 327 -0.68 -28.28 10.57
CA GLN A 327 0.05 -29.51 10.89
C GLN A 327 0.15 -30.46 9.68
N GLU A 328 -0.94 -30.66 8.96
CA GLU A 328 -0.96 -31.50 7.76
C GLU A 328 -0.05 -30.89 6.66
N LEU A 329 -0.16 -29.58 6.40
CA LEU A 329 0.66 -28.90 5.41
C LEU A 329 2.15 -28.93 5.76
N ALA A 330 2.49 -28.84 7.05
CA ALA A 330 3.88 -28.97 7.53
C ALA A 330 4.43 -30.40 7.35
N GLY A 331 3.57 -31.41 7.18
CA GLY A 331 3.95 -32.80 6.89
C GLY A 331 4.24 -33.07 5.40
N HIS A 332 4.05 -32.08 4.52
CA HIS A 332 4.46 -32.17 3.12
C HIS A 332 5.96 -31.87 2.96
N ALA A 333 6.56 -32.43 1.91
CA ALA A 333 8.00 -32.25 1.65
C ALA A 333 8.36 -30.87 1.04
N VAL A 334 7.36 -30.01 0.76
CA VAL A 334 7.56 -28.65 0.24
C VAL A 334 8.19 -27.77 1.35
N PRO A 335 9.42 -27.27 1.15
CA PRO A 335 10.12 -26.51 2.18
C PRO A 335 9.56 -25.08 2.32
N PRO A 336 9.73 -24.42 3.47
CA PRO A 336 9.53 -22.99 3.60
C PRO A 336 10.39 -22.23 2.58
N SER A 337 9.83 -21.14 2.06
CA SER A 337 10.51 -20.33 1.05
C SER A 337 10.09 -18.86 1.18
N LEU A 338 10.56 -18.04 0.23
CA LEU A 338 10.13 -16.66 0.04
C LEU A 338 8.65 -16.63 -0.37
N VAL A 339 7.89 -15.81 0.29
CA VAL A 339 6.50 -15.46 -0.02
C VAL A 339 6.46 -13.96 -0.28
N HIS A 340 5.83 -13.53 -1.35
CA HIS A 340 5.69 -12.12 -1.72
C HIS A 340 4.76 -11.39 -0.73
N GLY A 341 3.69 -12.06 -0.34
CA GLY A 341 2.69 -11.55 0.57
C GLY A 341 1.60 -10.71 -0.08
N ASP A 342 1.85 -10.14 -1.27
CA ASP A 342 0.88 -9.38 -2.05
C ASP A 342 1.07 -9.62 -3.56
N LEU A 343 1.16 -10.88 -3.99
CA LEU A 343 1.41 -11.24 -5.37
C LEU A 343 0.16 -11.10 -6.23
N HIS A 344 0.13 -10.09 -7.08
CA HIS A 344 -0.87 -9.88 -8.12
C HIS A 344 -0.23 -9.24 -9.37
N LEU A 345 -0.96 -9.20 -10.49
CA LEU A 345 -0.38 -8.78 -11.78
C LEU A 345 0.11 -7.33 -11.81
N ALA A 346 -0.45 -6.45 -10.97
CA ALA A 346 0.05 -5.08 -10.84
C ALA A 346 1.36 -4.97 -10.04
N ASN A 347 1.85 -6.08 -9.44
CA ASN A 347 3.18 -6.19 -8.82
C ASN A 347 4.15 -7.02 -9.68
N VAL A 348 3.81 -7.22 -10.97
CA VAL A 348 4.64 -7.93 -11.93
C VAL A 348 4.84 -7.06 -13.17
N ALA A 349 6.08 -6.86 -13.57
CA ALA A 349 6.45 -6.17 -14.81
C ALA A 349 7.00 -7.15 -15.86
N ARG A 350 7.01 -6.72 -17.12
CA ARG A 350 7.71 -7.45 -18.19
C ARG A 350 9.20 -7.18 -18.10
N GLY A 351 9.97 -8.21 -17.79
CA GLY A 351 11.42 -8.15 -17.85
C GLY A 351 11.97 -8.69 -19.18
N PRO A 352 13.26 -8.50 -19.45
CA PRO A 352 13.89 -8.98 -20.69
C PRO A 352 13.95 -10.50 -20.80
N ARG A 353 13.82 -11.22 -19.70
CA ARG A 353 13.89 -12.69 -19.60
C ARG A 353 12.66 -13.30 -18.92
N GLY A 354 11.52 -12.65 -18.96
CA GLY A 354 10.25 -13.09 -18.35
C GLY A 354 9.76 -12.15 -17.25
N PRO A 355 8.79 -12.58 -16.45
CA PRO A 355 8.21 -11.78 -15.39
C PRO A 355 9.25 -11.28 -14.38
N ARG A 356 9.10 -10.01 -13.95
CA ARG A 356 9.90 -9.35 -12.93
C ARG A 356 8.97 -8.96 -11.80
N PHE A 357 9.26 -9.41 -10.58
CA PHE A 357 8.44 -9.21 -9.40
C PHE A 357 8.97 -8.04 -8.58
N PHE A 358 8.10 -7.13 -8.20
CA PHE A 358 8.44 -5.92 -7.44
C PHE A 358 7.39 -5.64 -6.37
N ASP A 359 7.59 -4.62 -5.54
CA ASP A 359 6.76 -4.31 -4.36
C ASP A 359 6.80 -5.42 -3.29
N TRP A 360 8.02 -5.64 -2.75
CA TRP A 360 8.32 -6.67 -1.76
C TRP A 360 8.08 -6.22 -0.31
N THR A 361 7.19 -5.25 -0.08
CA THR A 361 6.88 -4.70 1.25
C THR A 361 6.43 -5.76 2.26
N ASP A 362 5.68 -6.76 1.81
CA ASP A 362 5.13 -7.85 2.61
C ASP A 362 5.97 -9.12 2.58
N ALA A 363 7.20 -9.03 2.05
CA ALA A 363 8.09 -10.18 1.88
C ALA A 363 8.28 -10.95 3.19
N CYS A 364 8.04 -12.24 3.14
CA CYS A 364 8.18 -13.10 4.32
C CYS A 364 8.73 -14.47 3.96
N VAL A 365 9.15 -15.21 4.99
CA VAL A 365 9.45 -16.63 4.90
C VAL A 365 8.24 -17.39 5.44
N ALA A 366 7.63 -18.19 4.56
CA ALA A 366 6.45 -19.00 4.89
C ALA A 366 6.37 -20.25 4.01
N HIS A 367 5.27 -21.00 4.09
CA HIS A 367 4.98 -22.03 3.09
C HIS A 367 4.68 -21.37 1.74
N PRO A 368 5.38 -21.73 0.65
CA PRO A 368 5.31 -21.00 -0.62
C PRO A 368 3.90 -20.91 -1.23
N PHE A 369 3.03 -21.89 -0.93
CA PHE A 369 1.68 -21.91 -1.47
C PHE A 369 0.73 -20.88 -0.85
N LEU A 370 1.15 -20.13 0.17
CA LEU A 370 0.31 -19.06 0.76
C LEU A 370 0.09 -17.90 -0.20
N ASP A 371 1.04 -17.60 -1.12
CA ASP A 371 0.87 -16.58 -2.16
C ASP A 371 -0.25 -16.89 -3.16
N LEU A 372 -0.64 -18.17 -3.24
CA LEU A 372 -1.70 -18.58 -4.16
C LEU A 372 -3.07 -17.99 -3.80
N ALA A 373 -3.26 -17.57 -2.56
CA ALA A 373 -4.45 -16.85 -2.13
C ALA A 373 -4.59 -15.49 -2.84
N THR A 374 -3.48 -14.78 -3.10
CA THR A 374 -3.47 -13.49 -3.79
C THR A 374 -3.51 -13.63 -5.31
N ILE A 375 -2.84 -14.62 -5.89
CA ILE A 375 -2.93 -14.94 -7.33
C ILE A 375 -4.39 -15.22 -7.76
N ARG A 376 -5.20 -15.77 -6.88
CA ARG A 376 -6.64 -16.02 -7.15
C ARG A 376 -7.44 -14.73 -7.38
N ARG A 377 -7.04 -13.62 -6.80
CA ARG A 377 -7.64 -12.30 -7.05
C ARG A 377 -7.30 -11.74 -8.44
N GLY A 378 -6.43 -12.33 -9.11
CA GLY A 378 -5.59 -12.22 -10.31
C GLY A 378 -5.91 -11.19 -11.35
N THR A 379 -7.09 -10.64 -11.51
CA THR A 379 -7.37 -9.75 -12.64
C THR A 379 -8.22 -8.54 -12.31
N SER A 380 -8.71 -8.38 -11.07
CA SER A 380 -9.54 -7.21 -10.75
C SER A 380 -9.49 -6.86 -9.26
N PHE A 381 -9.25 -5.59 -8.96
CA PHE A 381 -9.46 -5.00 -7.63
C PHE A 381 -10.95 -5.08 -7.20
N ALA A 382 -11.87 -5.24 -8.15
CA ALA A 382 -13.31 -5.27 -7.91
C ALA A 382 -13.80 -6.58 -7.27
N GLY A 383 -12.90 -7.49 -6.89
CA GLY A 383 -13.26 -8.71 -6.17
C GLY A 383 -13.83 -9.83 -7.07
N GLU A 384 -13.82 -9.67 -8.38
CA GLU A 384 -14.17 -10.75 -9.29
C GLU A 384 -13.07 -11.80 -9.27
N GLU A 385 -13.45 -13.03 -8.93
CA GLU A 385 -12.54 -14.17 -9.00
C GLU A 385 -12.19 -14.45 -10.46
N VAL A 386 -10.92 -14.82 -10.69
CA VAL A 386 -10.48 -15.43 -11.94
C VAL A 386 -11.44 -16.58 -12.28
N GLU A 387 -11.86 -16.69 -13.52
CA GLU A 387 -12.72 -17.79 -13.97
C GLU A 387 -12.19 -19.12 -13.44
N ALA A 388 -13.09 -19.99 -12.99
CA ALA A 388 -12.72 -21.22 -12.31
C ALA A 388 -11.76 -22.10 -13.13
N GLU A 389 -11.92 -22.13 -14.45
CA GLU A 389 -11.05 -22.87 -15.36
C GLU A 389 -9.64 -22.29 -15.44
N LEU A 390 -9.53 -20.96 -15.57
CA LEU A 390 -8.22 -20.29 -15.56
C LEU A 390 -7.51 -20.50 -14.23
N ARG A 391 -8.22 -20.42 -13.13
CA ARG A 391 -7.68 -20.66 -11.78
C ARG A 391 -7.10 -22.06 -11.62
N LEU A 392 -7.77 -23.08 -12.16
CA LEU A 392 -7.24 -24.46 -12.17
C LEU A 392 -5.98 -24.57 -13.03
N ARG A 393 -5.95 -23.93 -14.20
CA ARG A 393 -4.74 -23.90 -15.03
C ARG A 393 -3.57 -23.20 -14.34
N LEU A 394 -3.79 -22.05 -13.71
CA LEU A 394 -2.75 -21.34 -12.96
C LEU A 394 -2.19 -22.19 -11.82
N ARG A 395 -3.08 -22.89 -11.07
CA ARG A 395 -2.68 -23.87 -10.06
C ARG A 395 -1.80 -24.96 -10.66
N ASP A 396 -2.26 -25.60 -11.72
CA ASP A 396 -1.56 -26.76 -12.30
C ASP A 396 -0.18 -26.36 -12.84
N VAL A 397 -0.09 -25.21 -13.48
CA VAL A 397 1.19 -24.63 -13.94
C VAL A 397 2.15 -24.36 -12.78
N TYR A 398 1.64 -23.82 -11.68
CA TYR A 398 2.44 -23.54 -10.49
C TYR A 398 2.89 -24.83 -9.80
N LEU A 399 1.97 -25.75 -9.54
CA LEU A 399 2.26 -27.02 -8.84
C LEU A 399 3.20 -27.94 -9.62
N ALA A 400 3.17 -27.90 -10.95
CA ALA A 400 4.08 -28.66 -11.79
C ALA A 400 5.56 -28.39 -11.51
N GLU A 401 5.91 -27.17 -11.13
CA GLU A 401 7.30 -26.81 -10.79
C GLU A 401 7.76 -27.43 -9.46
N TRP A 402 6.83 -27.85 -8.59
CA TRP A 402 7.10 -28.49 -7.30
C TRP A 402 7.07 -30.02 -7.36
N ALA A 403 6.91 -30.62 -8.53
CA ALA A 403 6.78 -32.07 -8.72
C ALA A 403 7.99 -32.90 -8.24
N SER A 404 9.15 -32.26 -8.04
CA SER A 404 10.33 -32.93 -7.47
C SER A 404 10.26 -33.16 -5.97
N PHE A 405 9.33 -32.49 -5.27
CA PHE A 405 9.15 -32.61 -3.81
C PHE A 405 8.04 -33.61 -3.44
N GLU A 406 6.94 -33.61 -4.21
CA GLU A 406 5.75 -34.37 -3.91
C GLU A 406 5.06 -34.82 -5.21
N PRO A 407 4.36 -35.96 -5.21
CA PRO A 407 3.53 -36.37 -6.34
C PRO A 407 2.31 -35.43 -6.51
N PRO A 408 1.70 -35.39 -7.72
CA PRO A 408 0.68 -34.41 -8.07
C PRO A 408 -0.55 -34.39 -7.13
N ASP A 409 -1.01 -35.55 -6.68
CA ASP A 409 -2.14 -35.68 -5.74
C ASP A 409 -1.82 -35.07 -4.36
N ARG A 410 -0.60 -35.26 -3.87
CA ARG A 410 -0.17 -34.62 -2.63
C ARG A 410 0.03 -33.11 -2.78
N LEU A 411 0.56 -32.66 -3.92
CA LEU A 411 0.65 -31.23 -4.21
C LEU A 411 -0.75 -30.58 -4.31
N ALA A 412 -1.71 -31.25 -4.92
CA ALA A 412 -3.10 -30.78 -4.97
C ALA A 412 -3.69 -30.69 -3.55
N ARG A 413 -3.42 -31.66 -2.69
CA ARG A 413 -3.84 -31.62 -1.29
C ARG A 413 -3.16 -30.47 -0.53
N ALA A 414 -1.88 -30.29 -0.69
CA ALA A 414 -1.14 -29.15 -0.10
C ALA A 414 -1.70 -27.80 -0.55
N TRP A 415 -2.10 -27.67 -1.81
CA TRP A 415 -2.81 -26.50 -2.31
C TRP A 415 -4.14 -26.26 -1.58
N GLU A 416 -5.00 -27.28 -1.43
CA GLU A 416 -6.28 -27.16 -0.74
C GLU A 416 -6.10 -26.67 0.71
N LEU A 417 -5.09 -27.21 1.40
CA LEU A 417 -4.75 -26.80 2.77
C LEU A 417 -4.22 -25.35 2.82
N ALA A 418 -3.47 -24.96 1.81
CA ALA A 418 -2.85 -23.62 1.76
C ALA A 418 -3.86 -22.50 1.46
N LEU A 419 -5.00 -22.78 0.83
CA LEU A 419 -5.99 -21.75 0.49
C LEU A 419 -6.55 -21.00 1.72
N PRO A 420 -7.15 -21.67 2.71
CA PRO A 420 -7.64 -21.00 3.91
C PRO A 420 -6.51 -20.39 4.74
N LEU A 421 -5.32 -21.01 4.75
CA LEU A 421 -4.15 -20.50 5.46
C LEU A 421 -3.57 -19.25 4.78
N GLY A 422 -3.57 -19.18 3.47
CA GLY A 422 -3.19 -17.97 2.71
C GLY A 422 -4.17 -16.83 2.93
N ALA A 423 -5.48 -17.13 2.99
CA ALA A 423 -6.49 -16.15 3.36
C ALA A 423 -6.30 -15.63 4.80
N LEU A 424 -5.98 -16.50 5.74
CA LEU A 424 -5.65 -16.14 7.12
C LEU A 424 -4.37 -15.29 7.19
N HIS A 425 -3.33 -15.66 6.44
CA HIS A 425 -2.09 -14.88 6.34
C HIS A 425 -2.39 -13.45 5.89
N GLN A 426 -3.20 -13.29 4.85
CA GLN A 426 -3.64 -11.98 4.37
C GLN A 426 -4.46 -11.21 5.42
N ALA A 427 -5.41 -11.88 6.10
CA ALA A 427 -6.19 -11.26 7.16
C ALA A 427 -5.30 -10.70 8.29
N VAL A 428 -4.24 -11.42 8.69
CA VAL A 428 -3.26 -10.97 9.68
C VAL A 428 -2.47 -9.76 9.19
N SER A 429 -2.06 -9.73 7.91
CA SER A 429 -1.37 -8.58 7.31
C SER A 429 -2.28 -7.35 7.28
N TYR A 430 -3.48 -7.46 6.73
CA TYR A 430 -4.44 -6.36 6.66
C TYR A 430 -4.90 -5.86 8.03
N ARG A 431 -5.05 -6.73 9.03
CA ARG A 431 -5.29 -6.29 10.42
C ARG A 431 -4.19 -5.36 10.90
N SER A 432 -2.94 -5.73 10.67
CA SER A 432 -1.78 -4.93 11.10
C SER A 432 -1.71 -3.59 10.36
N ILE A 433 -2.07 -3.58 9.07
CA ILE A 433 -2.14 -2.38 8.24
C ILE A 433 -3.25 -1.46 8.77
N VAL A 434 -4.49 -1.95 8.83
CA VAL A 434 -5.67 -1.15 9.20
C VAL A 434 -5.55 -0.57 10.61
N ALA A 435 -5.00 -1.34 11.57
CA ALA A 435 -4.80 -0.87 12.94
C ALA A 435 -3.84 0.33 13.08
N ARG A 436 -3.05 0.63 12.05
CA ARG A 436 -2.07 1.74 12.03
C ARG A 436 -2.44 2.87 11.10
N LEU A 437 -3.40 2.66 10.22
CA LEU A 437 -3.89 3.72 9.35
C LEU A 437 -4.63 4.75 10.18
N GLN A 438 -4.32 6.02 9.95
CA GLN A 438 -5.07 7.13 10.55
C GLN A 438 -6.20 7.56 9.62
N PRO A 439 -7.34 8.03 10.17
CA PRO A 439 -8.40 8.61 9.35
C PRO A 439 -7.90 9.75 8.46
N PRO A 440 -8.46 9.90 7.25
CA PRO A 440 -9.44 8.99 6.64
C PRO A 440 -8.76 7.73 6.13
N VAL A 441 -9.22 6.58 6.58
CA VAL A 441 -8.77 5.28 6.05
C VAL A 441 -9.53 5.03 4.76
N ASP A 442 -8.80 4.68 3.68
CA ASP A 442 -9.42 4.19 2.45
C ASP A 442 -10.40 3.05 2.78
N ARG A 443 -11.66 3.21 2.36
CA ARG A 443 -12.74 2.24 2.65
C ARG A 443 -12.43 0.84 2.15
N HIS A 444 -11.69 0.72 1.04
CA HIS A 444 -11.25 -0.58 0.52
C HIS A 444 -10.26 -1.26 1.48
N MET A 445 -9.34 -0.50 2.06
CA MET A 445 -8.40 -1.02 3.05
C MET A 445 -9.14 -1.43 4.34
N ALA A 446 -10.06 -0.59 4.82
CA ALA A 446 -10.84 -0.87 6.04
C ALA A 446 -11.61 -2.20 5.96
N GLY A 447 -12.21 -2.52 4.80
CA GLY A 447 -12.96 -3.77 4.57
C GLY A 447 -12.10 -5.02 4.35
N SER A 448 -10.81 -4.86 4.07
CA SER A 448 -9.97 -5.97 3.61
C SER A 448 -9.78 -7.09 4.64
N THR A 449 -9.64 -6.76 5.92
CA THR A 449 -9.52 -7.77 6.99
C THR A 449 -10.75 -8.69 7.04
N ALA A 450 -11.96 -8.11 7.07
CA ALA A 450 -13.20 -8.89 7.11
C ALA A 450 -13.40 -9.70 5.81
N TRP A 451 -13.04 -9.12 4.67
CA TRP A 451 -13.10 -9.83 3.39
C TRP A 451 -12.23 -11.09 3.40
N TRP A 452 -10.99 -10.99 3.87
CA TRP A 452 -10.08 -12.13 3.96
C TRP A 452 -10.54 -13.17 5.00
N LEU A 453 -11.11 -12.73 6.13
CA LEU A 453 -11.66 -13.65 7.13
C LEU A 453 -12.88 -14.43 6.58
N ARG A 454 -13.73 -13.81 5.76
CA ARG A 454 -14.78 -14.53 5.02
C ARG A 454 -14.21 -15.56 4.05
N ARG A 455 -13.07 -15.24 3.42
CA ARG A 455 -12.35 -16.20 2.56
C ARG A 455 -11.80 -17.39 3.35
N VAL A 456 -11.31 -17.17 4.58
CA VAL A 456 -10.92 -18.29 5.46
C VAL A 456 -12.08 -19.28 5.61
N LEU A 457 -13.28 -18.79 5.92
CA LEU A 457 -14.47 -19.64 6.08
C LEU A 457 -14.88 -20.34 4.78
N ALA A 458 -14.84 -19.62 3.66
CA ALA A 458 -15.24 -20.15 2.36
C ALA A 458 -14.27 -21.22 1.81
N ASP A 459 -13.00 -21.11 2.12
CA ASP A 459 -11.95 -22.01 1.62
C ASP A 459 -11.65 -23.19 2.56
N LEU A 460 -12.19 -23.19 3.79
CA LEU A 460 -12.05 -24.33 4.68
C LEU A 460 -12.82 -25.53 4.10
N PRO A 461 -12.16 -26.69 3.89
CA PRO A 461 -12.84 -27.90 3.46
C PRO A 461 -13.97 -28.27 4.44
N ALA A 462 -15.04 -28.88 3.98
CA ALA A 462 -16.19 -29.28 4.79
C ALA A 462 -15.82 -30.27 5.92
#